data_2223c257082517675399a9ab26ee27f1
#
_entry.id   2223c257082517675399a9ab26ee27f1
#
_cell.length_a   1.000
_cell.length_b   1.000
_cell.length_c   1.000
_cell.angle_alpha   90.00
_cell.angle_beta   90.00
_cell.angle_gamma   90.00
#
_symmetry.space_group_name_H-M   'P 1'
#
loop_
_entity.id
_entity.type
_entity.pdbx_description
1 polymer ?
#
loop_
_entity_poly.entity_id
_entity_poly.type
_entity_poly.pdbx_seq_one_letter_code
_entity_poly.pdbx_strand_id
1 'polypeptide(L)'
;MPRQFQKPSHRKPARSERKELQIGLSLVLGIFIALQLLDLLTTAFALTQSGFREANPLLAWLIPKYGLALTLIGIKALEIGAVSFITWAVVVFTPYSLTDDEAALGVLIFVNGLSILVLNNNFALIADLLPRFFPVIHP
;
A
#
# COMPACT_ATOMS: atom_id res chain seq x y z
N MET A 1 23.41 8.63 48.06
CA MET A 1 23.04 9.73 47.12
C MET A 1 22.04 9.17 46.12
N PRO A 2 20.79 9.65 46.07
CA PRO A 2 19.81 9.19 45.11
C PRO A 2 20.14 9.74 43.71
N ARG A 3 20.28 8.85 42.72
CA ARG A 3 20.43 9.25 41.31
C ARG A 3 19.17 9.99 40.86
N GLN A 4 19.28 11.27 40.59
CA GLN A 4 18.23 12.01 39.93
C GLN A 4 18.07 11.46 38.51
N PHE A 5 16.96 10.77 38.24
CA PHE A 5 16.54 10.43 36.89
C PHE A 5 16.25 11.74 36.15
N GLN A 6 17.20 12.18 35.33
CA GLN A 6 16.95 13.28 34.40
C GLN A 6 15.84 12.87 33.44
N LYS A 7 14.69 13.52 33.57
CA LYS A 7 13.58 13.37 32.66
C LYS A 7 14.06 13.74 31.25
N PRO A 8 13.90 12.88 30.23
CA PRO A 8 14.35 13.20 28.87
C PRO A 8 13.69 14.52 28.44
N SER A 9 14.50 15.50 28.08
CA SER A 9 14.00 16.77 27.57
C SER A 9 13.42 16.53 26.19
N HIS A 10 12.10 16.57 26.05
CA HIS A 10 11.42 16.53 24.76
C HIS A 10 11.76 17.82 23.97
N ARG A 11 12.85 17.76 23.21
CA ARG A 11 13.26 18.84 22.31
C ARG A 11 12.24 18.90 21.15
N LYS A 12 11.58 20.06 20.99
CA LYS A 12 10.71 20.26 19.82
C LYS A 12 11.55 20.15 18.55
N PRO A 13 11.14 19.34 17.56
CA PRO A 13 11.90 19.19 16.33
C PRO A 13 12.05 20.53 15.60
N ALA A 14 13.20 20.74 14.97
CA ALA A 14 13.46 21.94 14.17
C ALA A 14 12.50 21.96 12.95
N ARG A 15 12.20 23.16 12.45
CA ARG A 15 11.29 23.35 11.30
C ARG A 15 11.78 22.61 10.04
N SER A 16 13.09 22.43 9.88
CA SER A 16 13.72 21.66 8.79
C SER A 16 13.40 20.17 8.89
N GLU A 17 13.54 19.59 10.08
CA GLU A 17 13.27 18.16 10.34
C GLU A 17 11.82 17.78 10.01
N ARG A 18 10.86 18.68 10.33
CA ARG A 18 9.45 18.46 9.98
C ARG A 18 9.20 18.47 8.47
N LYS A 19 9.84 19.34 7.73
CA LYS A 19 9.68 19.39 6.27
C LYS A 19 10.23 18.13 5.61
N GLU A 20 11.38 17.66 6.05
CA GLU A 20 11.99 16.43 5.54
C GLU A 20 11.09 15.22 5.78
N LEU A 21 10.52 15.13 6.99
CA LEU A 21 9.60 14.05 7.34
C LEU A 21 8.28 14.11 6.53
N GLN A 22 7.70 15.31 6.36
CA GLN A 22 6.51 15.49 5.52
C GLN A 22 6.77 15.11 4.06
N ILE A 23 7.95 15.44 3.54
CA ILE A 23 8.36 15.01 2.19
C ILE A 23 8.48 13.49 2.15
N GLY A 24 9.12 12.87 3.15
CA GLY A 24 9.25 11.42 3.27
C GLY A 24 7.89 10.71 3.28
N LEU A 25 6.97 11.17 4.14
CA LEU A 25 5.61 10.63 4.23
C LEU A 25 4.85 10.77 2.90
N SER A 26 4.94 11.92 2.25
CA SER A 26 4.28 12.15 0.96
C SER A 26 4.84 11.25 -0.14
N LEU A 27 6.16 11.04 -0.16
CA LEU A 27 6.82 10.16 -1.12
C LEU A 27 6.38 8.71 -0.92
N VAL A 28 6.40 8.20 0.32
CA VAL A 28 6.02 6.81 0.63
C VAL A 28 4.53 6.58 0.37
N LEU A 29 3.67 7.56 0.65
CA LEU A 29 2.25 7.50 0.30
C LEU A 29 2.04 7.50 -1.22
N GLY A 30 2.81 8.29 -1.96
CA GLY A 30 2.79 8.28 -3.43
C GLY A 30 3.18 6.93 -4.01
N ILE A 31 4.21 6.28 -3.46
CA ILE A 31 4.63 4.92 -3.83
C ILE A 31 3.49 3.93 -3.53
N PHE A 32 2.85 4.03 -2.36
CA PHE A 32 1.70 3.18 -2.01
C PHE A 32 0.59 3.29 -3.04
N ILE A 33 0.19 4.50 -3.42
CA ILE A 33 -0.86 4.72 -4.43
C ILE A 33 -0.46 4.10 -5.77
N ALA A 34 0.78 4.29 -6.20
CA ALA A 34 1.28 3.70 -7.46
C ALA A 34 1.23 2.17 -7.43
N LEU A 35 1.63 1.54 -6.33
CA LEU A 35 1.54 0.09 -6.13
C LEU A 35 0.09 -0.41 -6.16
N GLN A 36 -0.86 0.31 -5.54
CA GLN A 36 -2.27 -0.04 -5.57
C GLN A 36 -2.87 0.05 -6.97
N LEU A 37 -2.48 1.04 -7.76
CA LEU A 37 -2.90 1.15 -9.16
C LEU A 37 -2.33 0.02 -10.02
N LEU A 38 -1.08 -0.34 -9.80
CA LEU A 38 -0.45 -1.44 -10.52
C LEU A 38 -1.07 -2.79 -10.14
N ASP A 39 -1.39 -3.01 -8.86
CA ASP A 39 -2.12 -4.19 -8.40
C ASP A 39 -3.54 -4.26 -9.00
N LEU A 40 -4.24 -3.14 -9.06
CA LEU A 40 -5.54 -3.04 -9.74
C LEU A 40 -5.45 -3.51 -11.20
N LEU A 41 -4.46 -3.01 -11.95
CA LEU A 41 -4.28 -3.33 -13.36
C LEU A 41 -3.91 -4.80 -13.58
N THR A 42 -2.98 -5.32 -12.78
CA THR A 42 -2.54 -6.73 -12.88
C THR A 42 -3.64 -7.69 -12.49
N THR A 43 -4.41 -7.41 -11.44
CA THR A 43 -5.56 -8.21 -11.01
C THR A 43 -6.68 -8.17 -12.06
N ALA A 44 -7.01 -6.98 -12.58
CA ALA A 44 -8.02 -6.85 -13.64
C ALA A 44 -7.61 -7.65 -14.88
N PHE A 45 -6.36 -7.55 -15.30
CA PHE A 45 -5.83 -8.32 -16.43
C PHE A 45 -5.94 -9.82 -16.17
N ALA A 46 -5.47 -10.32 -15.04
CA ALA A 46 -5.52 -11.74 -14.70
C ALA A 46 -6.96 -12.29 -14.72
N LEU A 47 -7.91 -11.57 -14.13
CA LEU A 47 -9.30 -12.01 -14.04
C LEU A 47 -10.08 -11.95 -15.37
N THR A 48 -9.57 -11.24 -16.37
CA THR A 48 -10.13 -11.29 -17.73
C THR A 48 -9.70 -12.52 -18.51
N GLN A 49 -8.68 -13.26 -18.03
CA GLN A 49 -8.18 -14.45 -18.70
C GLN A 49 -9.01 -15.69 -18.32
N SER A 50 -9.27 -16.56 -19.29
CA SER A 50 -9.99 -17.81 -19.06
C SER A 50 -9.21 -18.75 -18.14
N GLY A 51 -9.87 -19.26 -17.10
CA GLY A 51 -9.29 -20.21 -16.15
C GLY A 51 -8.75 -19.57 -14.86
N PHE A 52 -8.70 -18.25 -14.76
CA PHE A 52 -8.38 -17.57 -13.52
C PHE A 52 -9.63 -17.39 -12.66
N ARG A 53 -9.45 -17.59 -11.35
CA ARG A 53 -10.49 -17.33 -10.36
C ARG A 53 -9.91 -16.41 -9.29
N GLU A 54 -10.74 -15.51 -8.81
CA GLU A 54 -10.41 -14.64 -7.69
C GLU A 54 -10.19 -15.48 -6.42
N ALA A 55 -9.00 -15.32 -5.82
CA ALA A 55 -8.63 -16.01 -4.58
C ALA A 55 -9.14 -15.28 -3.33
N ASN A 56 -9.35 -13.96 -3.42
CA ASN A 56 -9.90 -13.18 -2.32
C ASN A 56 -11.41 -13.45 -2.18
N PRO A 57 -11.88 -14.05 -1.07
CA PRO A 57 -13.28 -14.41 -0.90
C PRO A 57 -14.23 -13.21 -0.91
N LEU A 58 -13.77 -12.03 -0.47
CA LEU A 58 -14.56 -10.79 -0.52
C LEU A 58 -14.78 -10.34 -1.97
N LEU A 59 -13.72 -10.33 -2.78
CA LEU A 59 -13.83 -9.98 -4.20
C LEU A 59 -14.66 -11.01 -4.96
N ALA A 60 -14.43 -12.31 -4.72
CA ALA A 60 -15.20 -13.39 -5.32
C ALA A 60 -16.71 -13.27 -5.02
N TRP A 61 -17.10 -12.72 -3.87
CA TRP A 61 -18.49 -12.47 -3.49
C TRP A 61 -19.06 -11.18 -4.11
N LEU A 62 -18.22 -10.13 -4.25
CA LEU A 62 -18.67 -8.81 -4.75
C LEU A 62 -18.74 -8.76 -6.28
N ILE A 63 -17.80 -9.40 -6.98
CA ILE A 63 -17.71 -9.36 -8.46
C ILE A 63 -19.03 -9.79 -9.16
N PRO A 64 -19.69 -10.89 -8.77
CA PRO A 64 -20.94 -11.30 -9.37
C PRO A 64 -22.10 -10.32 -9.15
N LYS A 65 -22.02 -9.49 -8.09
CA LYS A 65 -23.07 -8.53 -7.73
C LYS A 65 -22.92 -7.18 -8.42
N TYR A 66 -21.70 -6.69 -8.50
CA TYR A 66 -21.41 -5.32 -8.92
C TYR A 66 -20.58 -5.25 -10.20
N GLY A 67 -20.13 -6.39 -10.70
CA GLY A 67 -19.22 -6.47 -11.83
C GLY A 67 -17.74 -6.26 -11.43
N LEU A 68 -16.85 -6.76 -12.29
CA LEU A 68 -15.41 -6.75 -12.04
C LEU A 68 -14.86 -5.33 -11.83
N ALA A 69 -15.11 -4.44 -12.78
CA ALA A 69 -14.54 -3.09 -12.75
C ALA A 69 -14.96 -2.28 -11.52
N LEU A 70 -16.27 -2.25 -11.22
CA LEU A 70 -16.78 -1.49 -10.07
C LEU A 70 -16.28 -2.05 -8.76
N THR A 71 -16.20 -3.38 -8.62
CA THR A 71 -15.69 -4.03 -7.42
C THR A 71 -14.22 -3.72 -7.19
N LEU A 72 -13.37 -3.90 -8.20
CA LEU A 72 -11.94 -3.65 -8.07
C LEU A 72 -11.63 -2.18 -7.78
N ILE A 73 -12.23 -1.27 -8.54
CA ILE A 73 -12.05 0.18 -8.33
C ILE A 73 -12.54 0.59 -6.95
N GLY A 74 -13.73 0.10 -6.53
CA GLY A 74 -14.30 0.44 -5.23
C GLY A 74 -13.45 -0.02 -4.06
N ILE A 75 -12.96 -1.25 -4.09
CA ILE A 75 -12.07 -1.78 -3.04
C ILE A 75 -10.74 -1.02 -3.01
N LYS A 76 -10.12 -0.76 -4.17
CA LYS A 76 -8.86 -0.01 -4.22
C LYS A 76 -9.02 1.45 -3.78
N ALA A 77 -10.11 2.10 -4.13
CA ALA A 77 -10.43 3.44 -3.64
C ALA A 77 -10.60 3.46 -2.11
N LEU A 78 -11.24 2.43 -1.53
CA LEU A 78 -11.39 2.28 -0.10
C LEU A 78 -10.04 2.06 0.60
N GLU A 79 -9.19 1.17 0.08
CA GLU A 79 -7.85 0.90 0.61
C GLU A 79 -6.98 2.17 0.59
N ILE A 80 -6.91 2.86 -0.56
CA ILE A 80 -6.15 4.10 -0.71
C ILE A 80 -6.71 5.19 0.21
N GLY A 81 -8.04 5.34 0.27
CA GLY A 81 -8.70 6.31 1.11
C GLY A 81 -8.43 6.06 2.61
N ALA A 82 -8.55 4.82 3.06
CA ALA A 82 -8.30 4.44 4.45
C ALA A 82 -6.85 4.71 4.86
N VAL A 83 -5.87 4.27 4.08
CA VAL A 83 -4.45 4.49 4.38
C VAL A 83 -4.11 5.98 4.34
N SER A 84 -4.61 6.72 3.36
CA SER A 84 -4.40 8.17 3.26
C SER A 84 -5.01 8.90 4.46
N PHE A 85 -6.23 8.52 4.87
CA PHE A 85 -6.90 9.10 6.02
C PHE A 85 -6.15 8.81 7.32
N ILE A 86 -5.73 7.56 7.55
CA ILE A 86 -4.95 7.18 8.74
C ILE A 86 -3.64 7.97 8.78
N THR A 87 -2.92 8.05 7.65
CA THR A 87 -1.67 8.82 7.57
C THR A 87 -1.90 10.29 7.89
N TRP A 88 -2.94 10.90 7.31
CA TRP A 88 -3.33 12.27 7.59
C TRP A 88 -3.71 12.47 9.05
N ALA A 89 -4.53 11.57 9.62
CA ALA A 89 -4.96 11.64 11.01
C ALA A 89 -3.78 11.57 11.98
N VAL A 90 -2.81 10.67 11.74
CA VAL A 90 -1.60 10.58 12.54
C VAL A 90 -0.83 11.91 12.48
N VAL A 91 -0.60 12.46 11.29
CA VAL A 91 0.13 13.74 11.12
C VAL A 91 -0.57 14.92 11.81
N VAL A 92 -1.91 14.94 11.81
CA VAL A 92 -2.69 16.09 12.33
C VAL A 92 -2.99 15.98 13.82
N PHE A 93 -3.34 14.79 14.29
CA PHE A 93 -3.87 14.62 15.66
C PHE A 93 -2.84 14.13 16.68
N THR A 94 -1.69 13.61 16.23
CA THR A 94 -0.68 13.18 17.19
C THR A 94 0.08 14.39 17.72
N PRO A 95 0.14 14.60 19.06
CA PRO A 95 0.92 15.67 19.64
C PRO A 95 2.40 15.43 19.31
N TYR A 96 2.97 16.38 18.62
CA TYR A 96 4.30 16.43 18.01
C TYR A 96 5.43 15.78 18.84
N SER A 97 5.54 14.45 18.76
CA SER A 97 6.78 13.76 19.08
C SER A 97 7.35 13.19 17.78
N LEU A 98 8.67 13.26 17.60
CA LEU A 98 9.34 12.62 16.45
C LEU A 98 9.01 11.13 16.35
N THR A 99 8.73 10.49 17.49
CA THR A 99 8.37 9.07 17.61
C THR A 99 7.06 8.73 16.89
N ASP A 100 6.10 9.64 16.83
CA ASP A 100 4.79 9.38 16.23
C ASP A 100 4.86 9.47 14.70
N ASP A 101 5.63 10.40 14.18
CA ASP A 101 5.86 10.55 12.75
C ASP A 101 6.73 9.40 12.20
N GLU A 102 7.70 8.93 12.98
CA GLU A 102 8.49 7.74 12.67
C GLU A 102 7.63 6.47 12.68
N ALA A 103 6.67 6.38 13.61
CA ALA A 103 5.71 5.28 13.66
C ALA A 103 4.80 5.28 12.42
N ALA A 104 4.29 6.46 12.00
CA ALA A 104 3.50 6.60 10.78
C ALA A 104 4.29 6.18 9.53
N LEU A 105 5.55 6.59 9.44
CA LEU A 105 6.44 6.18 8.36
C LEU A 105 6.68 4.66 8.38
N GLY A 106 6.89 4.07 9.55
CA GLY A 106 7.04 2.63 9.73
C GLY A 106 5.81 1.85 9.25
N VAL A 107 4.61 2.30 9.60
CA VAL A 107 3.35 1.70 9.13
C VAL A 107 3.24 1.79 7.61
N LEU A 108 3.53 2.94 7.01
CA LEU A 108 3.49 3.11 5.56
C LEU A 108 4.51 2.21 4.84
N ILE A 109 5.73 2.10 5.36
CA ILE A 109 6.75 1.20 4.82
C ILE A 109 6.28 -0.26 4.89
N PHE A 110 5.69 -0.68 6.01
CA PHE A 110 5.14 -2.02 6.18
C PHE A 110 4.02 -2.32 5.19
N VAL A 111 3.06 -1.41 5.04
CA VAL A 111 1.94 -1.55 4.09
C VAL A 111 2.45 -1.60 2.65
N ASN A 112 3.45 -0.80 2.28
CA ASN A 112 4.10 -0.88 0.98
C ASN A 112 4.78 -2.23 0.75
N GLY A 113 5.47 -2.78 1.77
CA GLY A 113 6.06 -4.10 1.71
C GLY A 113 5.03 -5.20 1.42
N LEU A 114 3.87 -5.16 2.09
CA LEU A 114 2.77 -6.09 1.80
C LEU A 114 2.24 -5.91 0.37
N SER A 115 2.08 -4.67 -0.10
CA SER A 115 1.63 -4.40 -1.48
C SER A 115 2.60 -4.95 -2.52
N ILE A 116 3.91 -4.86 -2.28
CA ILE A 116 4.93 -5.46 -3.16
C ILE A 116 4.81 -6.99 -3.20
N LEU A 117 4.56 -7.64 -2.06
CA LEU A 117 4.37 -9.10 -2.02
C LEU A 117 3.15 -9.54 -2.84
N VAL A 118 2.02 -8.83 -2.70
CA VAL A 118 0.80 -9.11 -3.49
C VAL A 118 1.08 -8.91 -4.98
N LEU A 119 1.74 -7.82 -5.33
CA LEU A 119 2.09 -7.50 -6.71
C LEU A 119 3.03 -8.53 -7.33
N ASN A 120 4.03 -8.99 -6.57
CA ASN A 120 4.93 -10.05 -7.03
C ASN A 120 4.18 -11.37 -7.31
N ASN A 121 3.20 -11.72 -6.49
CA ASN A 121 2.34 -12.87 -6.73
C ASN A 121 1.52 -12.70 -8.02
N ASN A 122 0.95 -11.52 -8.26
CA ASN A 122 0.20 -11.22 -9.48
C ASN A 122 1.09 -11.29 -10.73
N PHE A 123 2.33 -10.80 -10.67
CA PHE A 123 3.29 -10.92 -11.76
C PHE A 123 3.70 -12.36 -12.04
N ALA A 124 3.89 -13.19 -11.02
CA ALA A 124 4.16 -14.60 -11.19
C ALA A 124 3.01 -15.31 -11.95
N LEU A 125 1.75 -15.02 -11.55
CA LEU A 125 0.57 -15.53 -12.25
C LEU A 125 0.51 -15.08 -13.71
N ILE A 126 0.84 -13.83 -14.01
CA ILE A 126 0.88 -13.29 -15.38
C ILE A 126 2.01 -13.95 -16.17
N ALA A 127 3.19 -14.16 -15.57
CA ALA A 127 4.31 -14.80 -16.22
C ALA A 127 3.99 -16.24 -16.67
N ASP A 128 3.20 -16.97 -15.88
CA ASP A 128 2.71 -18.30 -16.23
C ASP A 128 1.71 -18.30 -17.42
N LEU A 129 1.11 -17.13 -17.70
CA LEU A 129 0.21 -16.96 -18.84
C LEU A 129 0.94 -16.60 -20.14
N LEU A 130 2.07 -15.91 -20.06
CA LEU A 130 2.79 -15.41 -21.24
C LEU A 130 3.09 -16.50 -22.31
N PRO A 131 3.50 -17.73 -21.96
CA PRO A 131 3.73 -18.79 -22.96
C PRO A 131 2.47 -19.18 -23.73
N ARG A 132 1.28 -18.95 -23.18
CA ARG A 132 0.00 -19.25 -23.85
C ARG A 132 -0.34 -18.23 -24.94
N PHE A 133 0.14 -17.00 -24.79
CA PHE A 133 -0.07 -15.92 -25.76
C PHE A 133 1.05 -15.86 -26.83
N PHE A 134 2.24 -16.31 -26.45
CA PHE A 134 3.41 -16.32 -27.32
C PHE A 134 3.96 -17.76 -27.40
N PRO A 135 3.24 -18.67 -28.11
CA PRO A 135 3.75 -20.03 -28.31
C PRO A 135 5.11 -19.92 -29.00
N VAL A 136 6.14 -20.47 -28.35
CA VAL A 136 7.47 -20.54 -28.96
C VAL A 136 7.32 -21.37 -30.23
N ILE A 137 7.41 -20.72 -31.38
CA ILE A 137 7.48 -21.41 -32.67
C ILE A 137 8.86 -22.06 -32.70
N HIS A 138 8.91 -23.34 -32.33
CA HIS A 138 10.12 -24.11 -32.56
C HIS A 138 10.31 -24.26 -34.08
N PRO A 139 11.48 -23.89 -34.62
CA PRO A 139 11.80 -24.05 -36.04
C PRO A 139 11.88 -25.53 -36.43
#